data_06a9001fc974abf109a54c21b5ec45cd
#
_entry.id   06a9001fc974abf109a54c21b5ec45cd
#
_cell.length_a   1.000
_cell.length_b   1.000
_cell.length_c   1.000
_cell.angle_alpha   90.00
_cell.angle_beta   90.00
_cell.angle_gamma   90.00
#
_symmetry.space_group_name_H-M   'P 1'
#
loop_
_entity.id
_entity.type
_entity.pdbx_description
1 polymer ?
#
loop_
_entity_poly.entity_id
_entity_poly.type
_entity_poly.pdbx_seq_one_letter_code
_entity_poly.pdbx_strand_id
1 'polypeptide(L)'
;LLHILVARAQDEPAQESACPAIVKRAAWGAAKSKNVTYQLKPVANVIVHHTTGERCATVATCKEMVANIQTYHQTDNRWSDIGYNFLISGQNVYEGIGWHRMGAHLRGYNDKSIGVAFLGNFDQERPTPRSLNLLARLLQCGVELGELADDYRLYGARQLQSTNSPGRYLYAKLQELDHWQAQ
;
A
#
# COMPACT_ATOMS: atom_id res chain seq x y z
N LEU A 1 13.68 34.65 -50.33
CA LEU A 1 13.48 34.83 -48.89
C LEU A 1 12.71 33.62 -48.37
N LEU A 2 13.48 32.64 -47.75
CA LEU A 2 12.92 31.43 -47.17
C LEU A 2 12.59 31.69 -45.71
N HIS A 3 11.30 31.70 -45.38
CA HIS A 3 10.85 31.83 -43.96
C HIS A 3 10.92 30.46 -43.30
N ILE A 4 11.92 30.27 -42.43
CA ILE A 4 12.01 29.08 -41.54
C ILE A 4 11.02 29.31 -40.39
N LEU A 5 9.93 28.55 -40.40
CA LEU A 5 9.02 28.43 -39.24
C LEU A 5 9.69 27.59 -38.20
N VAL A 6 10.23 28.21 -37.15
CA VAL A 6 10.68 27.53 -35.96
C VAL A 6 9.43 27.17 -35.13
N ALA A 7 9.03 25.90 -35.16
CA ALA A 7 8.01 25.39 -34.26
C ALA A 7 8.56 25.45 -32.83
N ARG A 8 7.95 26.28 -31.98
CA ARG A 8 8.17 26.28 -30.55
C ARG A 8 7.57 24.97 -30.01
N ALA A 9 8.45 24.08 -29.50
CA ALA A 9 8.01 23.01 -28.62
C ALA A 9 7.27 23.67 -27.44
N GLN A 10 5.98 23.38 -27.28
CA GLN A 10 5.23 23.75 -26.10
C GLN A 10 5.76 22.86 -24.98
N ASP A 11 6.36 23.48 -23.95
CA ASP A 11 6.65 22.80 -22.69
C ASP A 11 5.29 22.38 -22.09
N GLU A 12 4.91 21.13 -22.29
CA GLU A 12 3.84 20.54 -21.48
C GLU A 12 4.29 20.57 -20.02
N PRO A 13 3.46 21.08 -19.10
CA PRO A 13 3.79 21.06 -17.68
C PRO A 13 4.07 19.61 -17.28
N ALA A 14 5.22 19.36 -16.70
CA ALA A 14 5.58 18.02 -16.18
C ALA A 14 4.45 17.54 -15.28
N GLN A 15 3.78 16.48 -15.68
CA GLN A 15 2.67 15.89 -14.94
C GLN A 15 3.21 15.47 -13.56
N GLU A 16 2.69 16.10 -12.51
CA GLU A 16 3.13 15.80 -11.14
C GLU A 16 2.90 14.31 -10.85
N SER A 17 3.96 13.58 -10.49
CA SER A 17 3.89 12.14 -10.23
C SER A 17 2.77 11.84 -9.21
N ALA A 18 1.90 10.89 -9.53
CA ALA A 18 0.85 10.45 -8.63
C ALA A 18 1.40 9.83 -7.33
N CYS A 19 2.66 9.41 -7.35
CA CYS A 19 3.30 8.74 -6.22
C CYS A 19 3.30 9.60 -4.95
N PRO A 20 2.76 9.12 -3.84
CA PRO A 20 2.91 9.79 -2.57
C PRO A 20 4.35 9.67 -2.07
N ALA A 21 4.76 10.57 -1.16
CA ALA A 21 6.02 10.38 -0.44
C ALA A 21 5.93 9.10 0.39
N ILE A 22 6.86 8.15 0.16
CA ILE A 22 6.92 6.87 0.84
C ILE A 22 8.10 6.86 1.80
N VAL A 23 7.84 6.64 3.08
CA VAL A 23 8.86 6.42 4.10
C VAL A 23 9.52 5.07 3.84
N LYS A 24 10.74 5.10 3.36
CA LYS A 24 11.49 3.92 2.94
C LYS A 24 11.92 3.06 4.13
N ARG A 25 12.19 1.79 3.89
CA ARG A 25 12.60 0.79 4.89
C ARG A 25 13.73 1.27 5.80
N ALA A 26 14.78 1.84 5.24
CA ALA A 26 15.90 2.38 6.01
C ALA A 26 15.48 3.51 6.97
N ALA A 27 14.49 4.32 6.59
CA ALA A 27 14.02 5.47 7.36
C ALA A 27 13.19 5.08 8.59
N TRP A 28 12.58 3.89 8.63
CA TRP A 28 11.89 3.38 9.81
C TRP A 28 12.65 2.26 10.54
N GLY A 29 13.91 2.00 10.14
CA GLY A 29 14.78 1.07 10.85
C GLY A 29 14.48 -0.41 10.57
N ALA A 30 14.03 -0.75 9.35
CA ALA A 30 13.70 -2.12 8.98
C ALA A 30 14.86 -3.09 9.23
N ALA A 31 14.59 -4.18 9.91
CA ALA A 31 15.49 -5.30 9.99
C ALA A 31 15.66 -5.97 8.62
N LYS A 32 16.74 -6.73 8.46
CA LYS A 32 17.02 -7.49 7.24
C LYS A 32 15.99 -8.62 7.07
N SER A 33 15.53 -8.82 5.85
CA SER A 33 14.70 -9.97 5.49
C SER A 33 15.48 -11.27 5.65
N LYS A 34 14.86 -12.30 6.22
CA LYS A 34 15.48 -13.64 6.35
C LYS A 34 15.54 -14.36 5.01
N ASN A 35 14.51 -14.17 4.19
CA ASN A 35 14.42 -14.69 2.83
C ASN A 35 13.62 -13.72 1.95
N VAL A 36 13.83 -13.75 0.64
CA VAL A 36 13.12 -12.88 -0.32
C VAL A 36 12.57 -13.75 -1.45
N THR A 37 11.27 -13.63 -1.69
CA THR A 37 10.60 -14.18 -2.87
C THR A 37 10.06 -13.01 -3.67
N TYR A 38 10.35 -12.98 -4.97
CA TYR A 38 9.83 -11.97 -5.88
C TYR A 38 8.50 -12.42 -6.47
N GLN A 39 7.66 -11.43 -6.81
CA GLN A 39 6.39 -11.68 -7.50
C GLN A 39 6.44 -11.17 -8.94
N LEU A 40 5.63 -11.81 -9.79
CA LEU A 40 5.46 -11.36 -11.17
C LEU A 40 4.64 -10.08 -11.21
N LYS A 41 4.97 -9.21 -12.15
CA LYS A 41 4.26 -7.95 -12.39
C LYS A 41 3.84 -7.80 -13.85
N PRO A 42 2.82 -6.99 -14.15
CA PRO A 42 2.01 -6.22 -13.19
C PRO A 42 1.15 -7.12 -12.30
N VAL A 43 0.96 -6.70 -11.03
CA VAL A 43 0.13 -7.45 -10.08
C VAL A 43 -1.34 -7.10 -10.28
N ALA A 44 -2.21 -8.09 -10.28
CA ALA A 44 -3.61 -7.90 -10.64
C ALA A 44 -4.56 -7.62 -9.46
N ASN A 45 -4.10 -7.73 -8.22
CA ASN A 45 -4.98 -7.55 -7.08
C ASN A 45 -4.33 -6.69 -5.99
N VAL A 46 -5.16 -5.92 -5.31
CA VAL A 46 -4.81 -5.20 -4.09
C VAL A 46 -5.73 -5.64 -2.97
N ILE A 47 -5.15 -5.98 -1.82
CA ILE A 47 -5.91 -6.41 -0.65
C ILE A 47 -5.60 -5.48 0.50
N VAL A 48 -6.65 -4.84 1.02
CA VAL A 48 -6.54 -3.87 2.11
C VAL A 48 -6.82 -4.55 3.44
N HIS A 49 -5.95 -4.27 4.40
CA HIS A 49 -5.99 -4.75 5.77
C HIS A 49 -6.03 -3.59 6.78
N HIS A 50 -6.26 -3.91 8.05
CA HIS A 50 -5.91 -3.05 9.18
C HIS A 50 -5.06 -3.83 10.19
N THR A 51 -4.33 -3.09 11.05
CA THR A 51 -3.43 -3.70 12.03
C THR A 51 -4.07 -3.96 13.38
N THR A 52 -5.31 -3.53 13.59
CA THR A 52 -6.13 -3.65 14.81
C THR A 52 -5.59 -2.94 16.06
N GLY A 53 -4.36 -2.48 16.07
CA GLY A 53 -3.76 -1.72 17.17
C GLY A 53 -4.23 -0.26 17.23
N GLU A 54 -3.65 0.50 18.14
CA GLU A 54 -3.84 1.95 18.22
C GLU A 54 -3.28 2.66 17.00
N ARG A 55 -3.74 3.90 16.75
CA ARG A 55 -3.13 4.76 15.73
C ARG A 55 -1.86 5.41 16.26
N CYS A 56 -0.91 5.56 15.40
CA CYS A 56 0.24 6.42 15.68
C CYS A 56 -0.09 7.88 15.36
N ALA A 57 0.36 8.80 16.22
CA ALA A 57 0.08 10.22 16.11
C ALA A 57 1.18 11.02 15.39
N THR A 58 2.42 10.55 15.44
CA THR A 58 3.59 11.23 14.88
C THR A 58 4.35 10.32 13.93
N VAL A 59 5.19 10.91 13.07
CA VAL A 59 6.07 10.14 12.18
C VAL A 59 6.98 9.19 12.98
N ALA A 60 7.50 9.64 14.13
CA ALA A 60 8.37 8.84 14.98
C ALA A 60 7.63 7.61 15.52
N THR A 61 6.46 7.81 16.15
CA THR A 61 5.66 6.70 16.70
C THR A 61 5.14 5.76 15.62
N CYS A 62 4.85 6.26 14.42
CA CYS A 62 4.47 5.41 13.29
C CYS A 62 5.63 4.54 12.80
N LYS A 63 6.85 5.07 12.74
CA LYS A 63 8.05 4.29 12.40
C LYS A 63 8.30 3.16 13.40
N GLU A 64 8.20 3.46 14.70
CA GLU A 64 8.31 2.46 15.76
C GLU A 64 7.21 1.38 15.62
N MET A 65 5.98 1.77 15.34
CA MET A 65 4.88 0.83 15.14
C MET A 65 5.14 -0.10 13.94
N VAL A 66 5.62 0.42 12.82
CA VAL A 66 5.96 -0.38 11.63
C VAL A 66 7.10 -1.36 11.96
N ALA A 67 8.13 -0.91 12.68
CA ALA A 67 9.23 -1.76 13.12
C ALA A 67 8.76 -2.87 14.09
N ASN A 68 7.86 -2.55 15.01
CA ASN A 68 7.27 -3.52 15.93
C ASN A 68 6.42 -4.56 15.19
N ILE A 69 5.65 -4.16 14.17
CA ILE A 69 4.90 -5.09 13.32
C ILE A 69 5.87 -6.04 12.58
N GLN A 70 6.98 -5.52 12.04
CA GLN A 70 8.00 -6.37 11.43
C GLN A 70 8.58 -7.37 12.43
N THR A 71 8.93 -6.91 13.62
CA THR A 71 9.46 -7.76 14.69
C THR A 71 8.50 -8.87 15.02
N TYR A 72 7.22 -8.54 15.27
CA TYR A 72 6.18 -9.54 15.54
C TYR A 72 6.04 -10.56 14.40
N HIS A 73 6.04 -10.10 13.15
CA HIS A 73 5.97 -10.99 12.00
C HIS A 73 7.19 -11.92 11.89
N GLN A 74 8.39 -11.42 12.21
CA GLN A 74 9.62 -12.21 12.12
C GLN A 74 9.85 -13.14 13.31
N THR A 75 9.39 -12.77 14.51
CA THR A 75 9.60 -13.55 15.74
C THR A 75 8.44 -14.49 16.02
N ASP A 76 7.24 -13.97 16.13
CA ASP A 76 6.06 -14.71 16.57
C ASP A 76 5.47 -15.53 15.40
N ASN A 77 5.27 -14.93 14.25
CA ASN A 77 4.77 -15.63 13.07
C ASN A 77 5.86 -16.40 12.32
N ARG A 78 7.15 -16.17 12.64
CA ARG A 78 8.32 -16.77 11.97
C ARG A 78 8.38 -16.50 10.47
N TRP A 79 7.80 -15.38 10.02
CA TRP A 79 7.86 -14.96 8.64
C TRP A 79 9.24 -14.39 8.29
N SER A 80 9.54 -14.30 7.00
CA SER A 80 10.83 -13.78 6.53
C SER A 80 10.99 -12.28 6.73
N ASP A 81 9.87 -11.54 6.77
CA ASP A 81 9.83 -10.09 6.88
C ASP A 81 8.43 -9.63 7.34
N ILE A 82 8.20 -8.32 7.37
CA ILE A 82 6.87 -7.75 7.48
C ILE A 82 5.99 -8.27 6.34
N GLY A 83 4.78 -8.72 6.65
CA GLY A 83 3.90 -9.39 5.69
C GLY A 83 3.26 -8.46 4.67
N TYR A 84 3.20 -7.15 4.93
CA TYR A 84 2.56 -6.17 4.07
C TYR A 84 3.52 -5.55 3.07
N ASN A 85 3.03 -5.24 1.87
CA ASN A 85 3.80 -4.51 0.87
C ASN A 85 3.94 -3.03 1.26
N PHE A 86 2.86 -2.43 1.72
CA PHE A 86 2.82 -1.04 2.23
C PHE A 86 1.95 -0.93 3.46
N LEU A 87 2.24 0.11 4.28
CA LEU A 87 1.40 0.48 5.41
C LEU A 87 1.04 1.96 5.31
N ILE A 88 -0.19 2.30 5.72
CA ILE A 88 -0.71 3.67 5.67
C ILE A 88 -1.09 4.12 7.07
N SER A 89 -0.51 5.23 7.50
CA SER A 89 -0.94 5.97 8.69
C SER A 89 -1.92 7.08 8.32
N GLY A 90 -2.34 7.88 9.29
CA GLY A 90 -3.12 9.08 9.02
C GLY A 90 -2.39 10.13 8.15
N GLN A 91 -1.08 10.04 7.99
CA GLN A 91 -0.26 11.08 7.36
C GLN A 91 0.72 10.60 6.28
N ASN A 92 1.18 9.35 6.33
CA ASN A 92 2.25 8.84 5.47
C ASN A 92 1.99 7.42 4.99
N VAL A 93 2.65 7.07 3.88
CA VAL A 93 2.81 5.70 3.41
C VAL A 93 4.18 5.19 3.85
N TYR A 94 4.25 3.97 4.35
CA TYR A 94 5.48 3.28 4.75
C TYR A 94 5.70 2.10 3.81
N GLU A 95 6.94 1.96 3.32
CA GLU A 95 7.33 0.79 2.55
C GLU A 95 7.54 -0.40 3.49
N GLY A 96 6.67 -1.40 3.39
CA GLY A 96 6.87 -2.70 4.03
C GLY A 96 7.91 -3.49 3.23
N ILE A 97 7.48 -4.47 2.46
CA ILE A 97 8.38 -5.18 1.54
C ILE A 97 8.43 -4.56 0.14
N GLY A 98 7.59 -3.55 -0.14
CA GLY A 98 7.53 -2.83 -1.42
C GLY A 98 6.82 -3.58 -2.54
N TRP A 99 6.97 -3.10 -3.78
CA TRP A 99 6.23 -3.59 -4.93
C TRP A 99 6.66 -4.98 -5.43
N HIS A 100 7.96 -5.28 -5.37
CA HIS A 100 8.56 -6.39 -6.12
C HIS A 100 8.58 -7.71 -5.37
N ARG A 101 8.31 -7.68 -4.07
CA ARG A 101 8.43 -8.85 -3.20
C ARG A 101 7.07 -9.40 -2.81
N MET A 102 6.98 -10.72 -2.79
CA MET A 102 5.80 -11.43 -2.35
C MET A 102 5.60 -11.25 -0.85
N GLY A 103 4.40 -10.81 -0.45
CA GLY A 103 4.01 -10.63 0.93
C GLY A 103 3.66 -11.92 1.66
N ALA A 104 3.25 -11.76 2.91
CA ALA A 104 2.69 -12.81 3.74
C ALA A 104 1.41 -12.29 4.43
N HIS A 105 0.56 -11.59 3.69
CA HIS A 105 -0.60 -10.88 4.24
C HIS A 105 -1.93 -11.64 4.07
N LEU A 106 -2.04 -12.50 3.04
CA LEU A 106 -3.23 -13.32 2.83
C LEU A 106 -2.87 -14.62 2.12
N ARG A 107 -3.06 -15.74 2.80
CA ARG A 107 -2.77 -17.08 2.26
C ARG A 107 -3.56 -17.34 0.97
N GLY A 108 -2.86 -17.83 -0.07
CA GLY A 108 -3.43 -18.11 -1.39
C GLY A 108 -3.56 -16.87 -2.30
N TYR A 109 -3.13 -15.69 -1.82
CA TYR A 109 -3.13 -14.45 -2.60
C TYR A 109 -1.78 -13.72 -2.60
N ASN A 110 -0.84 -14.13 -1.76
CA ASN A 110 0.44 -13.44 -1.59
C ASN A 110 1.25 -13.28 -2.89
N ASP A 111 1.16 -14.25 -3.79
CA ASP A 111 1.88 -14.31 -5.06
C ASP A 111 1.25 -13.49 -6.20
N LYS A 112 0.04 -12.99 -5.99
CA LYS A 112 -0.75 -12.31 -7.02
C LYS A 112 -1.44 -11.04 -6.52
N SER A 113 -1.01 -10.52 -5.37
CA SER A 113 -1.57 -9.30 -4.79
C SER A 113 -0.56 -8.46 -4.06
N ILE A 114 -0.88 -7.16 -3.96
CA ILE A 114 -0.24 -6.20 -3.07
C ILE A 114 -1.08 -6.07 -1.80
N GLY A 115 -0.48 -6.34 -0.65
CA GLY A 115 -1.11 -6.13 0.65
C GLY A 115 -0.84 -4.73 1.19
N VAL A 116 -1.89 -3.95 1.44
CA VAL A 116 -1.80 -2.62 2.04
C VAL A 116 -2.50 -2.62 3.38
N ALA A 117 -1.80 -2.34 4.48
CA ALA A 117 -2.37 -2.30 5.82
C ALA A 117 -2.51 -0.86 6.34
N PHE A 118 -3.68 -0.52 6.85
CA PHE A 118 -3.89 0.73 7.58
C PHE A 118 -3.52 0.54 9.05
N LEU A 119 -2.68 1.43 9.58
CA LEU A 119 -2.28 1.44 10.99
C LEU A 119 -3.45 1.94 11.85
N GLY A 120 -4.05 1.05 12.64
CA GLY A 120 -5.19 1.35 13.50
C GLY A 120 -6.26 0.27 13.52
N ASN A 121 -7.32 0.50 14.32
CA ASN A 121 -8.48 -0.38 14.43
C ASN A 121 -9.72 0.27 13.79
N PHE A 122 -10.01 -0.10 12.56
CA PHE A 122 -11.12 0.47 11.79
C PHE A 122 -12.46 -0.25 11.99
N ASP A 123 -12.58 -1.10 12.98
CA ASP A 123 -13.86 -1.49 13.57
C ASP A 123 -14.35 -0.45 14.60
N GLN A 124 -13.44 0.35 15.15
CA GLN A 124 -13.73 1.36 16.17
C GLN A 124 -13.62 2.79 15.64
N GLU A 125 -12.69 3.03 14.71
CA GLU A 125 -12.37 4.35 14.20
C GLU A 125 -12.61 4.46 12.69
N ARG A 126 -12.92 5.67 12.22
CA ARG A 126 -13.07 5.95 10.79
C ARG A 126 -11.71 6.27 10.16
N PRO A 127 -11.44 5.82 8.92
CA PRO A 127 -10.28 6.29 8.18
C PRO A 127 -10.41 7.80 7.91
N THR A 128 -9.28 8.51 7.91
CA THR A 128 -9.28 9.93 7.57
C THR A 128 -9.35 10.11 6.04
N PRO A 129 -9.92 11.22 5.54
CA PRO A 129 -9.86 11.53 4.10
C PRO A 129 -8.44 11.50 3.54
N ARG A 130 -7.46 11.97 4.34
CA ARG A 130 -6.05 11.94 3.96
C ARG A 130 -5.51 10.53 3.78
N SER A 131 -5.81 9.61 4.70
CA SER A 131 -5.34 8.22 4.58
C SER A 131 -5.95 7.50 3.38
N LEU A 132 -7.21 7.78 3.04
CA LEU A 132 -7.86 7.27 1.83
C LEU A 132 -7.24 7.86 0.56
N ASN A 133 -6.93 9.15 0.55
CA ASN A 133 -6.21 9.80 -0.56
C ASN A 133 -4.81 9.21 -0.74
N LEU A 134 -4.09 8.92 0.35
CA LEU A 134 -2.78 8.25 0.28
C LEU A 134 -2.90 6.86 -0.36
N LEU A 135 -3.94 6.10 -0.05
CA LEU A 135 -4.20 4.82 -0.72
C LEU A 135 -4.43 5.03 -2.22
N ALA A 136 -5.34 5.90 -2.59
CA ALA A 136 -5.66 6.16 -4.01
C ALA A 136 -4.41 6.58 -4.80
N ARG A 137 -3.60 7.50 -4.26
CA ARG A 137 -2.34 7.94 -4.88
C ARG A 137 -1.29 6.83 -4.95
N LEU A 138 -1.19 5.98 -3.93
CA LEU A 138 -0.29 4.83 -3.96
C LEU A 138 -0.67 3.85 -5.07
N LEU A 139 -1.96 3.55 -5.22
CA LEU A 139 -2.43 2.62 -6.24
C LEU A 139 -2.26 3.19 -7.65
N GLN A 140 -2.58 4.48 -7.85
CA GLN A 140 -2.32 5.16 -9.11
C GLN A 140 -0.82 5.14 -9.45
N CYS A 141 0.05 5.42 -8.48
CA CYS A 141 1.49 5.31 -8.63
C CYS A 141 1.91 3.89 -9.05
N GLY A 142 1.32 2.85 -8.47
CA GLY A 142 1.58 1.46 -8.83
C GLY A 142 1.26 1.16 -10.30
N VAL A 143 0.15 1.69 -10.81
CA VAL A 143 -0.25 1.58 -12.22
C VAL A 143 0.75 2.33 -13.11
N GLU A 144 1.08 3.57 -12.80
CA GLU A 144 2.03 4.39 -13.58
C GLU A 144 3.44 3.76 -13.65
N LEU A 145 3.87 3.08 -12.59
CA LEU A 145 5.15 2.37 -12.55
C LEU A 145 5.11 0.98 -13.20
N GLY A 146 3.94 0.51 -13.66
CA GLY A 146 3.76 -0.85 -14.19
C GLY A 146 3.90 -1.95 -13.12
N GLU A 147 3.72 -1.60 -11.86
CA GLU A 147 3.71 -2.54 -10.74
C GLU A 147 2.33 -3.18 -10.54
N LEU A 148 1.26 -2.40 -10.73
CA LEU A 148 -0.12 -2.86 -10.77
C LEU A 148 -0.63 -2.86 -12.21
N ALA A 149 -1.49 -3.81 -12.53
CA ALA A 149 -2.27 -3.80 -13.75
C ALA A 149 -3.22 -2.58 -13.76
N ASP A 150 -3.47 -2.02 -14.93
CA ASP A 150 -4.41 -0.88 -15.08
C ASP A 150 -5.85 -1.24 -14.72
N ASP A 151 -6.21 -2.51 -14.85
CA ASP A 151 -7.49 -3.11 -14.48
C ASP A 151 -7.43 -3.89 -13.14
N TYR A 152 -6.49 -3.55 -12.26
CA TYR A 152 -6.34 -4.24 -10.97
C TYR A 152 -7.67 -4.29 -10.20
N ARG A 153 -7.82 -5.28 -9.34
CA ARG A 153 -8.99 -5.50 -8.49
C ARG A 153 -8.68 -5.16 -7.04
N LEU A 154 -9.54 -4.32 -6.44
CA LEU A 154 -9.41 -3.89 -5.04
C LEU A 154 -10.36 -4.69 -4.14
N TYR A 155 -9.82 -5.24 -3.06
CA TYR A 155 -10.56 -6.02 -2.06
C TYR A 155 -10.25 -5.56 -0.63
N GLY A 156 -11.21 -5.69 0.26
CA GLY A 156 -10.94 -5.81 1.68
C GLY A 156 -10.65 -7.26 2.05
N ALA A 157 -9.74 -7.52 2.97
CA ALA A 157 -9.31 -8.87 3.32
C ALA A 157 -10.47 -9.82 3.69
N ARG A 158 -11.53 -9.30 4.33
CA ARG A 158 -12.72 -10.07 4.72
C ARG A 158 -13.50 -10.71 3.57
N GLN A 159 -13.30 -10.22 2.34
CA GLN A 159 -13.93 -10.80 1.16
C GLN A 159 -13.28 -12.12 0.74
N LEU A 160 -12.03 -12.33 1.13
CA LEU A 160 -11.19 -13.42 0.64
C LEU A 160 -10.77 -14.40 1.74
N GLN A 161 -10.96 -14.01 3.01
CA GLN A 161 -10.63 -14.82 4.18
C GLN A 161 -11.59 -14.51 5.33
N SER A 162 -11.84 -15.46 6.22
CA SER A 162 -12.62 -15.24 7.44
C SER A 162 -11.85 -14.36 8.44
N THR A 163 -12.11 -13.06 8.38
CA THR A 163 -11.50 -12.02 9.21
C THR A 163 -12.38 -10.78 9.26
N ASN A 164 -12.23 -9.94 10.30
CA ASN A 164 -12.86 -8.62 10.35
C ASN A 164 -12.08 -7.55 9.56
N SER A 165 -10.82 -7.85 9.18
CA SER A 165 -9.99 -6.91 8.42
C SER A 165 -10.62 -6.54 7.05
N PRO A 166 -10.62 -5.29 6.66
CA PRO A 166 -9.91 -4.14 7.21
C PRO A 166 -10.68 -3.35 8.29
N GLY A 167 -11.71 -3.91 8.91
CA GLY A 167 -12.60 -3.23 9.84
C GLY A 167 -13.79 -2.56 9.14
N ARG A 168 -14.92 -2.47 9.82
CA ARG A 168 -16.21 -2.06 9.22
C ARG A 168 -16.17 -0.67 8.56
N TYR A 169 -15.50 0.29 9.19
CA TYR A 169 -15.48 1.67 8.69
C TYR A 169 -14.56 1.85 7.48
N LEU A 170 -13.38 1.21 7.47
CA LEU A 170 -12.51 1.24 6.31
C LEU A 170 -13.13 0.44 5.16
N TYR A 171 -13.69 -0.73 5.45
CA TYR A 171 -14.37 -1.55 4.45
C TYR A 171 -15.48 -0.78 3.72
N ALA A 172 -16.33 -0.03 4.47
CA ALA A 172 -17.37 0.79 3.85
C ALA A 172 -16.79 1.86 2.89
N LYS A 173 -15.62 2.44 3.24
CA LYS A 173 -14.96 3.45 2.39
C LYS A 173 -14.25 2.86 1.17
N LEU A 174 -13.75 1.64 1.26
CA LEU A 174 -13.17 0.97 0.09
C LEU A 174 -14.20 0.72 -1.01
N GLN A 175 -15.47 0.51 -0.65
CA GLN A 175 -16.56 0.29 -1.60
C GLN A 175 -16.88 1.50 -2.49
N GLU A 176 -16.42 2.69 -2.08
CA GLU A 176 -16.58 3.94 -2.82
C GLU A 176 -15.42 4.21 -3.81
N LEU A 177 -14.38 3.36 -3.79
CA LEU A 177 -13.18 3.54 -4.61
C LEU A 177 -13.30 2.82 -5.95
N ASP A 178 -12.57 3.35 -6.94
CA ASP A 178 -12.40 2.70 -8.23
C ASP A 178 -11.77 1.30 -8.06
N HIS A 179 -12.03 0.41 -9.00
CA HIS A 179 -11.55 -0.98 -9.00
C HIS A 179 -12.09 -1.88 -7.87
N TRP A 180 -12.95 -1.34 -7.00
CA TRP A 180 -13.59 -2.15 -5.97
C TRP A 180 -14.36 -3.32 -6.58
N GLN A 181 -14.17 -4.51 -6.00
CA GLN A 181 -14.92 -5.70 -6.42
C GLN A 181 -16.04 -5.98 -5.41
N ALA A 182 -17.28 -5.80 -5.86
CA ALA A 182 -18.44 -6.31 -5.12
C ALA A 182 -18.43 -7.84 -5.10
N GLN A 183 -18.87 -8.44 -4.00
CA GLN A 183 -19.12 -9.89 -3.91
C GLN A 183 -20.46 -10.22 -4.53
#